data_d4bb78e48a7be342cd80d255c6c64d5d
#
_entry.id   d4bb78e48a7be342cd80d255c6c64d5d
#
_cell.length_a   1.000
_cell.length_b   1.000
_cell.length_c   1.000
_cell.angle_alpha   90.00
_cell.angle_beta   90.00
_cell.angle_gamma   90.00
#
_symmetry.space_group_name_H-M   'P 1'
#
loop_
_entity.id
_entity.type
_entity.pdbx_description
1 polymer ?
#
loop_
_entity_poly.entity_id
_entity_poly.type
_entity_poly.pdbx_seq_one_letter_code
_entity_poly.pdbx_strand_id
1 'polypeptide(L)'
;MFSFIVLYRYNNYQKANFLNFTGGVASQFYETVNNTTNYFSLREINDSLMSENARLRGQMLNAYYSNGFAQTSINDTLYKQQYSYISANVVNNSVTLRNNYITIDKGALHGIKPDMGVISGNGVVGIVTSVSSHFSTIRSALNGNTKISCMLKKNNAFGSLEWYGDDPTYSSLKYVNKHVPVTTNDEIITSNYSTLFPQGISVGKVYSHAIEADENFHTIKVELHTNFSELKSVYVIRNILKEEQQELEASNKSDN
;
A
#
# COMPACT_ATOMS: atom_id res chain seq x y z
N MET A 1 32.05 -57.01 -20.98
CA MET A 1 30.86 -56.36 -21.56
C MET A 1 29.73 -57.36 -21.88
N PHE A 2 29.96 -58.48 -22.47
CA PHE A 2 28.94 -59.48 -22.81
C PHE A 2 28.15 -60.02 -21.59
N SER A 3 28.82 -60.26 -20.47
CA SER A 3 28.21 -60.73 -19.21
C SER A 3 27.13 -59.78 -18.63
N PHE A 4 27.31 -58.51 -18.77
CA PHE A 4 26.32 -57.49 -18.28
C PHE A 4 25.06 -57.50 -19.14
N ILE A 5 25.19 -57.75 -20.46
CA ILE A 5 24.03 -57.76 -21.37
C ILE A 5 23.18 -59.02 -21.13
N VAL A 6 23.79 -60.12 -20.81
CA VAL A 6 23.10 -61.41 -20.50
C VAL A 6 22.37 -61.30 -19.15
N LEU A 7 22.99 -60.71 -18.12
CA LEU A 7 22.37 -60.45 -16.82
C LEU A 7 21.14 -59.50 -16.92
N TYR A 8 21.23 -58.49 -17.72
CA TYR A 8 20.12 -57.54 -17.94
C TYR A 8 18.95 -58.18 -18.71
N ARG A 9 19.21 -59.11 -19.58
CA ARG A 9 18.17 -59.76 -20.44
C ARG A 9 17.40 -60.87 -19.75
N TYR A 10 17.97 -61.50 -18.71
CA TYR A 10 17.40 -62.72 -18.09
C TYR A 10 16.90 -62.48 -16.62
N ASN A 11 17.19 -61.35 -15.99
CA ASN A 11 16.79 -61.14 -14.60
C ASN A 11 15.70 -60.07 -14.48
N ASN A 12 14.43 -60.50 -14.45
CA ASN A 12 13.27 -59.63 -14.30
C ASN A 12 13.23 -58.85 -12.97
N TYR A 13 13.92 -59.35 -11.93
CA TYR A 13 13.99 -58.70 -10.62
C TYR A 13 14.87 -57.45 -10.65
N GLN A 14 15.95 -57.46 -11.40
CA GLN A 14 16.82 -56.27 -11.53
C GLN A 14 16.24 -55.22 -12.47
N LYS A 15 15.44 -55.62 -13.47
CA LYS A 15 14.69 -54.68 -14.31
C LYS A 15 13.67 -53.88 -13.50
N ALA A 16 12.95 -54.54 -12.60
CA ALA A 16 11.96 -53.85 -11.76
C ALA A 16 12.61 -52.85 -10.78
N ASN A 17 13.76 -53.23 -10.19
CA ASN A 17 14.48 -52.32 -9.28
C ASN A 17 15.14 -51.15 -10.02
N PHE A 18 15.65 -51.35 -11.23
CA PHE A 18 16.24 -50.28 -12.04
C PHE A 18 15.17 -49.27 -12.54
N LEU A 19 14.00 -49.76 -12.95
CA LEU A 19 12.87 -48.93 -13.36
C LEU A 19 12.29 -48.13 -12.16
N ASN A 20 12.23 -48.75 -10.97
CA ASN A 20 11.78 -48.07 -9.77
C ASN A 20 12.80 -47.01 -9.29
N PHE A 21 14.10 -47.27 -9.43
CA PHE A 21 15.15 -46.32 -9.09
C PHE A 21 15.17 -45.11 -10.05
N THR A 22 15.05 -45.35 -11.35
CA THR A 22 14.99 -44.27 -12.35
C THR A 22 13.68 -43.47 -12.27
N GLY A 23 12.56 -44.12 -11.93
CA GLY A 23 11.27 -43.46 -11.71
C GLY A 23 11.28 -42.54 -10.47
N GLY A 24 11.90 -42.99 -9.36
CA GLY A 24 12.00 -42.21 -8.13
C GLY A 24 12.90 -40.98 -8.26
N VAL A 25 14.03 -41.11 -8.96
CA VAL A 25 14.92 -39.94 -9.20
C VAL A 25 14.30 -38.96 -10.18
N ALA A 26 13.62 -39.42 -11.22
CA ALA A 26 12.94 -38.55 -12.17
C ALA A 26 11.79 -37.78 -11.53
N SER A 27 10.99 -38.40 -10.65
CA SER A 27 9.89 -37.73 -9.98
C SER A 27 10.37 -36.60 -9.04
N GLN A 28 11.45 -36.83 -8.29
CA GLN A 28 12.03 -35.77 -7.43
C GLN A 28 12.63 -34.61 -8.25
N PHE A 29 13.20 -34.87 -9.41
CA PHE A 29 13.67 -33.84 -10.32
C PHE A 29 12.51 -33.02 -10.91
N TYR A 30 11.42 -33.66 -11.31
CA TYR A 30 10.24 -33.00 -11.84
C TYR A 30 9.52 -32.18 -10.76
N GLU A 31 9.44 -32.64 -9.52
CA GLU A 31 8.87 -31.86 -8.41
C GLU A 31 9.72 -30.61 -8.10
N THR A 32 11.05 -30.74 -8.10
CA THR A 32 11.94 -29.61 -7.82
C THR A 32 11.91 -28.55 -8.94
N VAL A 33 11.85 -28.98 -10.21
CA VAL A 33 11.75 -28.06 -11.36
C VAL A 33 10.37 -27.40 -11.40
N ASN A 34 9.29 -28.13 -11.16
CA ASN A 34 7.94 -27.57 -11.10
C ASN A 34 7.77 -26.56 -9.95
N ASN A 35 8.36 -26.82 -8.79
CA ASN A 35 8.27 -25.87 -7.66
C ASN A 35 9.03 -24.58 -7.94
N THR A 36 10.18 -24.63 -8.62
CA THR A 36 10.92 -23.42 -9.00
C THR A 36 10.22 -22.62 -10.10
N THR A 37 9.72 -23.27 -11.13
CA THR A 37 8.96 -22.61 -12.20
C THR A 37 7.65 -22.00 -11.70
N ASN A 38 6.94 -22.69 -10.81
CA ASN A 38 5.72 -22.16 -10.18
C ASN A 38 6.00 -20.92 -9.32
N TYR A 39 7.13 -20.85 -8.62
CA TYR A 39 7.48 -19.70 -7.82
C TYR A 39 7.77 -18.45 -8.68
N PHE A 40 8.44 -18.60 -9.81
CA PHE A 40 8.67 -17.50 -10.75
C PHE A 40 7.37 -17.05 -11.42
N SER A 41 6.51 -17.97 -11.82
CA SER A 41 5.21 -17.62 -12.42
C SER A 41 4.28 -16.90 -11.43
N LEU A 42 4.31 -17.28 -10.14
CA LEU A 42 3.54 -16.59 -9.10
C LEU A 42 3.99 -15.13 -8.89
N ARG A 43 5.28 -14.86 -9.00
CA ARG A 43 5.80 -13.50 -8.93
C ARG A 43 5.33 -12.65 -10.11
N GLU A 44 5.45 -13.17 -11.33
CA GLU A 44 4.96 -12.49 -12.54
C GLU A 44 3.45 -12.22 -12.50
N ILE A 45 2.67 -13.21 -12.05
CA ILE A 45 1.23 -13.05 -11.86
C ILE A 45 0.94 -11.97 -10.81
N ASN A 46 1.67 -11.97 -9.69
CA ASN A 46 1.47 -10.95 -8.65
C ASN A 46 1.82 -9.55 -9.16
N ASP A 47 2.92 -9.37 -9.88
CA ASP A 47 3.33 -8.09 -10.47
C ASP A 47 2.29 -7.61 -11.52
N SER A 48 1.75 -8.54 -12.32
CA SER A 48 0.67 -8.25 -13.28
C SER A 48 -0.62 -7.81 -12.57
N LEU A 49 -1.04 -8.54 -11.53
CA LEU A 49 -2.20 -8.19 -10.73
C LEU A 49 -2.03 -6.84 -10.01
N MET A 50 -0.85 -6.55 -9.51
CA MET A 50 -0.55 -5.25 -8.91
C MET A 50 -0.66 -4.10 -9.92
N SER A 51 -0.13 -4.30 -11.12
CA SER A 51 -0.21 -3.31 -12.20
C SER A 51 -1.66 -3.06 -12.63
N GLU A 52 -2.45 -4.14 -12.77
CA GLU A 52 -3.86 -4.05 -13.09
C GLU A 52 -4.67 -3.38 -11.97
N ASN A 53 -4.40 -3.71 -10.70
CA ASN A 53 -5.02 -3.02 -9.56
C ASN A 53 -4.67 -1.52 -9.54
N ALA A 54 -3.43 -1.14 -9.85
CA ALA A 54 -3.03 0.26 -9.95
C ALA A 54 -3.81 0.98 -11.07
N ARG A 55 -3.97 0.34 -12.23
CA ARG A 55 -4.75 0.85 -13.36
C ARG A 55 -6.22 1.01 -12.99
N LEU A 56 -6.84 0.00 -12.38
CA LEU A 56 -8.25 0.04 -11.95
C LEU A 56 -8.50 1.12 -10.89
N ARG A 57 -7.58 1.30 -9.94
CA ARG A 57 -7.66 2.40 -8.95
C ARG A 57 -7.62 3.78 -9.62
N GLY A 58 -6.81 3.93 -10.66
CA GLY A 58 -6.78 5.16 -11.48
C GLY A 58 -8.07 5.43 -12.26
N GLN A 59 -8.92 4.42 -12.44
CA GLN A 59 -10.22 4.52 -13.12
C GLN A 59 -11.40 4.69 -12.16
N MET A 60 -11.18 4.61 -10.85
CA MET A 60 -12.26 4.84 -9.87
C MET A 60 -12.72 6.30 -9.88
N LEU A 61 -13.98 6.54 -9.54
CA LEU A 61 -14.58 7.88 -9.52
C LEU A 61 -13.81 8.88 -8.67
N ASN A 62 -13.22 8.45 -7.56
CA ASN A 62 -12.39 9.28 -6.68
C ASN A 62 -11.00 9.62 -7.25
N ALA A 63 -10.60 9.03 -8.38
CA ALA A 63 -9.36 9.36 -9.09
C ALA A 63 -9.57 10.47 -10.13
N TYR A 64 -10.80 10.91 -10.34
CA TYR A 64 -11.14 11.93 -11.33
C TYR A 64 -11.55 13.25 -10.68
N TYR A 65 -11.20 14.33 -11.33
CA TYR A 65 -11.61 15.68 -10.99
C TYR A 65 -12.89 16.02 -11.78
N SER A 66 -13.93 16.48 -11.10
CA SER A 66 -15.17 16.93 -11.73
C SER A 66 -15.10 18.42 -12.04
N ASN A 67 -15.20 18.79 -13.30
CA ASN A 67 -15.23 20.19 -13.76
C ASN A 67 -16.60 20.90 -13.54
N GLY A 68 -17.38 20.47 -12.57
CA GLY A 68 -18.52 21.23 -12.07
C GLY A 68 -19.80 21.15 -12.91
N PHE A 69 -20.92 21.19 -12.21
CA PHE A 69 -22.29 21.43 -12.68
C PHE A 69 -22.93 20.44 -13.65
N ALA A 70 -23.76 19.60 -13.06
CA ALA A 70 -24.76 18.74 -13.64
C ALA A 70 -24.42 17.27 -13.76
N GLN A 71 -25.02 16.52 -12.83
CA GLN A 71 -25.40 15.15 -13.05
C GLN A 71 -26.18 15.05 -14.36
N THR A 72 -25.59 14.54 -15.40
CA THR A 72 -26.28 13.74 -16.41
C THR A 72 -25.27 13.21 -17.43
N SER A 73 -25.32 11.91 -17.67
CA SER A 73 -24.62 11.13 -18.71
C SER A 73 -23.11 10.91 -18.53
N ILE A 74 -22.80 9.68 -18.33
CA ILE A 74 -21.51 8.99 -18.40
C ILE A 74 -21.04 8.98 -19.87
N ASN A 75 -20.58 10.13 -20.36
CA ASN A 75 -19.85 10.25 -21.61
C ASN A 75 -18.81 11.38 -21.49
N ASP A 76 -17.78 11.12 -20.81
CA ASP A 76 -16.33 11.12 -21.00
C ASP A 76 -15.56 12.38 -21.34
N THR A 77 -16.10 13.54 -21.40
CA THR A 77 -15.31 14.77 -21.61
C THR A 77 -15.26 15.70 -20.39
N LEU A 78 -16.00 15.39 -19.32
CA LEU A 78 -16.14 16.25 -18.14
C LEU A 78 -15.26 15.83 -16.95
N TYR A 79 -14.69 14.62 -16.97
CA TYR A 79 -13.84 14.10 -15.88
C TYR A 79 -12.41 14.00 -16.36
N LYS A 80 -11.51 14.79 -15.77
CA LYS A 80 -10.07 14.64 -15.98
C LYS A 80 -9.49 13.82 -14.83
N GLN A 81 -8.63 12.86 -15.15
CA GLN A 81 -7.95 12.07 -14.17
C GLN A 81 -7.06 12.97 -13.31
N GLN A 82 -7.27 12.97 -11.99
CA GLN A 82 -6.47 13.70 -11.03
C GLN A 82 -5.39 12.84 -10.40
N TYR A 83 -5.69 11.56 -10.13
CA TYR A 83 -4.78 10.65 -9.45
C TYR A 83 -4.42 9.47 -10.33
N SER A 84 -3.14 9.12 -10.37
CA SER A 84 -2.64 7.88 -10.94
C SER A 84 -1.84 7.11 -9.88
N TYR A 85 -1.69 5.80 -10.07
CA TYR A 85 -1.08 4.92 -9.09
C TYR A 85 0.06 4.14 -9.71
N ILE A 86 1.20 4.09 -9.01
CA ILE A 86 2.40 3.36 -9.41
C ILE A 86 2.58 2.21 -8.42
N SER A 87 2.51 0.97 -8.89
CA SER A 87 2.77 -0.21 -8.05
C SER A 87 4.26 -0.38 -7.78
N ALA A 88 4.60 -0.75 -6.55
CA ALA A 88 5.97 -1.01 -6.14
C ALA A 88 6.03 -2.11 -5.08
N ASN A 89 7.15 -2.85 -5.06
CA ASN A 89 7.42 -3.86 -4.04
C ASN A 89 8.22 -3.24 -2.88
N VAL A 90 7.93 -3.68 -1.67
CA VAL A 90 8.68 -3.30 -0.48
C VAL A 90 9.97 -4.12 -0.42
N VAL A 91 11.11 -3.43 -0.36
CA VAL A 91 12.45 -4.03 -0.29
C VAL A 91 12.95 -4.07 1.16
N ASN A 92 12.62 -3.04 1.92
CA ASN A 92 12.98 -2.95 3.34
C ASN A 92 11.87 -2.22 4.11
N ASN A 93 11.66 -2.62 5.37
CA ASN A 93 10.62 -2.07 6.22
C ASN A 93 11.05 -2.13 7.69
N SER A 94 10.84 -1.06 8.43
CA SER A 94 10.98 -1.01 9.89
C SER A 94 9.63 -0.69 10.53
N VAL A 95 9.35 -1.34 11.68
CA VAL A 95 8.10 -1.16 12.44
C VAL A 95 8.31 -0.96 13.94
N THR A 96 9.55 -1.19 14.43
CA THR A 96 9.89 -1.19 15.86
C THR A 96 10.63 0.05 16.32
N LEU A 97 10.96 0.96 15.41
CA LEU A 97 11.70 2.18 15.71
C LEU A 97 10.71 3.33 15.96
N ARG A 98 11.15 4.36 16.69
CA ARG A 98 10.39 5.60 16.84
C ARG A 98 10.17 6.32 15.50
N ASN A 99 11.11 6.18 14.57
CA ASN A 99 11.04 6.76 13.22
C ASN A 99 11.20 5.63 12.21
N ASN A 100 10.09 5.07 11.75
CA ASN A 100 10.05 3.98 10.80
C ASN A 100 10.06 4.47 9.36
N TYR A 101 10.81 3.75 8.52
CA TYR A 101 10.93 3.99 7.09
C TYR A 101 10.73 2.70 6.31
N ILE A 102 10.25 2.85 5.09
CA ILE A 102 10.02 1.76 4.14
C ILE A 102 10.77 2.09 2.86
N THR A 103 11.50 1.12 2.30
CA THR A 103 12.16 1.26 1.00
C THR A 103 11.42 0.44 -0.05
N ILE A 104 11.21 1.02 -1.24
CA ILE A 104 10.53 0.38 -2.37
C ILE A 104 11.44 0.32 -3.60
N ASP A 105 11.19 -0.64 -4.49
CA ASP A 105 11.94 -0.96 -5.72
C ASP A 105 11.62 -0.04 -6.91
N LYS A 106 11.03 1.12 -6.66
CA LYS A 106 10.70 2.12 -7.66
C LYS A 106 11.25 3.49 -7.26
N GLY A 107 11.78 4.23 -8.22
CA GLY A 107 12.41 5.54 -8.02
C GLY A 107 12.04 6.57 -9.09
N ALA A 108 12.88 7.56 -9.29
CA ALA A 108 12.68 8.67 -10.24
C ALA A 108 12.43 8.19 -11.67
N LEU A 109 13.10 7.13 -12.13
CA LEU A 109 12.89 6.54 -13.46
C LEU A 109 11.47 6.01 -13.67
N HIS A 110 10.76 5.74 -12.59
CA HIS A 110 9.38 5.27 -12.60
C HIS A 110 8.37 6.41 -12.36
N GLY A 111 8.84 7.66 -12.31
CA GLY A 111 7.99 8.83 -12.10
C GLY A 111 7.66 9.12 -10.63
N ILE A 112 8.37 8.50 -9.67
CA ILE A 112 8.19 8.80 -8.25
C ILE A 112 8.94 10.09 -7.92
N LYS A 113 8.28 10.95 -7.16
CA LYS A 113 8.81 12.21 -6.63
C LYS A 113 8.63 12.24 -5.10
N PRO A 114 9.43 13.03 -4.37
CA PRO A 114 9.15 13.33 -2.97
C PRO A 114 7.73 13.89 -2.78
N ASP A 115 7.20 13.76 -1.58
CA ASP A 115 5.86 14.19 -1.20
C ASP A 115 4.72 13.54 -2.00
N MET A 116 4.90 12.32 -2.47
CA MET A 116 3.83 11.47 -2.96
C MET A 116 3.27 10.62 -1.82
N GLY A 117 1.94 10.49 -1.75
CA GLY A 117 1.26 9.59 -0.81
C GLY A 117 1.47 8.13 -1.19
N VAL A 118 1.52 7.25 -0.20
CA VAL A 118 1.68 5.80 -0.42
C VAL A 118 0.62 5.05 0.35
N ILE A 119 -0.02 4.09 -0.33
CA ILE A 119 -1.07 3.22 0.22
C ILE A 119 -0.76 1.75 -0.04
N SER A 120 -1.38 0.89 0.74
CA SER A 120 -1.48 -0.55 0.52
C SER A 120 -2.84 -0.94 -0.06
N GLY A 121 -3.10 -2.23 -0.19
CA GLY A 121 -4.43 -2.75 -0.48
C GLY A 121 -5.46 -2.36 0.58
N ASN A 122 -5.04 -2.27 1.85
CA ASN A 122 -5.91 -2.09 3.01
C ASN A 122 -6.01 -0.64 3.50
N GLY A 123 -5.04 0.22 3.19
CA GLY A 123 -5.08 1.59 3.68
C GLY A 123 -3.78 2.38 3.49
N VAL A 124 -3.69 3.50 4.20
CA VAL A 124 -2.54 4.41 4.13
C VAL A 124 -1.29 3.75 4.68
N VAL A 125 -0.15 3.99 4.02
CA VAL A 125 1.17 3.48 4.39
C VAL A 125 2.12 4.61 4.84
N GLY A 126 2.16 5.73 4.11
CA GLY A 126 3.07 6.83 4.44
C GLY A 126 3.26 7.82 3.30
N ILE A 127 4.38 8.53 3.32
CA ILE A 127 4.71 9.61 2.38
C ILE A 127 6.14 9.41 1.88
N VAL A 128 6.38 9.53 0.57
CA VAL A 128 7.71 9.48 -0.04
C VAL A 128 8.54 10.66 0.45
N THR A 129 9.75 10.41 0.95
CA THR A 129 10.67 11.46 1.43
C THR A 129 11.92 11.61 0.58
N SER A 130 12.50 10.50 0.14
CA SER A 130 13.73 10.49 -0.64
C SER A 130 13.60 9.57 -1.83
N VAL A 131 14.17 9.97 -2.95
CA VAL A 131 14.07 9.24 -4.21
C VAL A 131 15.44 9.17 -4.87
N SER A 132 15.86 7.96 -5.24
CA SER A 132 17.01 7.70 -6.12
C SER A 132 16.50 7.26 -7.50
N SER A 133 17.41 6.94 -8.41
CA SER A 133 17.03 6.50 -9.77
C SER A 133 16.09 5.27 -9.75
N HIS A 134 16.37 4.26 -8.90
CA HIS A 134 15.65 2.97 -8.89
C HIS A 134 14.86 2.71 -7.60
N PHE A 135 15.16 3.42 -6.50
CA PHE A 135 14.56 3.18 -5.20
C PHE A 135 13.98 4.46 -4.62
N SER A 136 13.01 4.32 -3.71
CA SER A 136 12.47 5.43 -2.94
C SER A 136 12.30 5.04 -1.48
N THR A 137 12.47 6.02 -0.59
CA THR A 137 12.24 5.88 0.84
C THR A 137 10.92 6.56 1.20
N ILE A 138 10.08 5.84 1.91
CA ILE A 138 8.79 6.27 2.43
C ILE A 138 8.94 6.48 3.93
N ARG A 139 8.55 7.64 4.43
CA ARG A 139 8.34 7.86 5.85
C ARG A 139 6.99 7.23 6.20
N SER A 140 7.04 6.17 7.02
CA SER A 140 5.88 5.38 7.41
C SER A 140 4.85 6.22 8.17
N ALA A 141 3.58 5.82 8.14
CA ALA A 141 2.58 6.32 9.08
C ALA A 141 2.95 5.98 10.53
N LEU A 142 3.78 4.95 10.74
CA LEU A 142 4.41 4.61 12.03
C LEU A 142 5.71 5.39 12.28
N ASN A 143 5.69 6.71 12.05
CA ASN A 143 6.82 7.59 12.29
C ASN A 143 6.34 8.83 13.02
N GLY A 144 7.00 9.18 14.13
CA GLY A 144 6.60 10.32 14.98
C GLY A 144 6.55 11.68 14.29
N ASN A 145 7.20 11.81 13.12
CA ASN A 145 7.18 13.03 12.31
C ASN A 145 6.16 12.99 11.16
N THR A 146 5.38 11.91 11.05
CA THR A 146 4.35 11.78 10.01
C THR A 146 3.01 12.27 10.55
N LYS A 147 2.39 13.19 9.80
CA LYS A 147 1.03 13.67 10.06
C LYS A 147 0.20 13.44 8.81
N ILE A 148 -0.92 12.76 8.95
CA ILE A 148 -1.82 12.45 7.84
C ILE A 148 -3.18 13.05 8.14
N SER A 149 -3.66 13.88 7.21
CA SER A 149 -4.99 14.51 7.31
C SER A 149 -6.08 13.45 7.13
N CYS A 150 -6.85 13.23 8.17
CA CYS A 150 -7.90 12.22 8.22
C CYS A 150 -9.23 12.84 8.64
N MET A 151 -10.30 12.08 8.48
CA MET A 151 -11.61 12.44 9.01
C MET A 151 -12.40 11.20 9.41
N LEU A 152 -13.34 11.38 10.33
CA LEU A 152 -14.36 10.37 10.62
C LEU A 152 -15.34 10.31 9.44
N LYS A 153 -15.52 9.13 8.86
CA LYS A 153 -16.38 8.92 7.66
C LYS A 153 -17.84 9.27 7.92
N LYS A 154 -18.31 9.09 9.16
CA LYS A 154 -19.70 9.27 9.58
C LYS A 154 -20.17 10.73 9.55
N ASN A 155 -19.33 11.65 9.99
CA ASN A 155 -19.68 13.06 10.20
C ASN A 155 -18.69 14.04 9.59
N ASN A 156 -17.70 13.54 8.83
CA ASN A 156 -16.63 14.31 8.19
C ASN A 156 -15.80 15.18 9.16
N ALA A 157 -15.79 14.83 10.45
CA ALA A 157 -14.99 15.54 11.42
C ALA A 157 -13.51 15.32 11.17
N PHE A 158 -12.78 16.41 10.95
CA PHE A 158 -11.36 16.44 10.64
C PHE A 158 -10.50 16.10 11.85
N GLY A 159 -9.37 15.45 11.60
CA GLY A 159 -8.30 15.19 12.55
C GLY A 159 -6.96 14.90 11.87
N SER A 160 -5.91 14.86 12.64
CA SER A 160 -4.56 14.48 12.21
C SER A 160 -4.17 13.14 12.82
N LEU A 161 -3.80 12.19 11.98
CA LEU A 161 -3.25 10.90 12.42
C LEU A 161 -1.79 11.08 12.74
N GLU A 162 -1.40 10.69 13.97
CA GLU A 162 -0.04 10.81 14.52
C GLU A 162 0.31 9.54 15.29
N TRP A 163 1.55 9.05 15.13
CA TRP A 163 2.04 7.86 15.83
C TRP A 163 3.09 8.22 16.88
N TYR A 164 3.00 7.62 18.07
CA TYR A 164 3.84 7.97 19.22
C TYR A 164 4.88 6.91 19.60
N GLY A 165 5.00 5.83 18.84
CA GLY A 165 6.11 4.89 19.00
C GLY A 165 5.81 3.65 19.84
N ASP A 166 4.54 3.37 20.18
CA ASP A 166 4.19 2.27 21.08
C ASP A 166 3.97 0.95 20.29
N ASP A 167 2.82 0.81 19.66
CA ASP A 167 2.37 -0.42 19.00
C ASP A 167 2.09 -0.13 17.52
N PRO A 168 2.66 -0.92 16.58
CA PRO A 168 2.46 -0.71 15.14
C PRO A 168 1.01 -0.94 14.67
N THR A 169 0.18 -1.54 15.50
CA THR A 169 -1.25 -1.78 15.21
C THR A 169 -2.09 -0.53 15.44
N TYR A 170 -1.63 0.37 16.32
CA TYR A 170 -2.41 1.52 16.75
C TYR A 170 -1.72 2.83 16.43
N SER A 171 -2.54 3.86 16.19
CA SER A 171 -2.12 5.25 16.05
C SER A 171 -3.08 6.16 16.81
N SER A 172 -2.84 7.46 16.81
CA SER A 172 -3.71 8.44 17.47
C SER A 172 -4.28 9.42 16.45
N LEU A 173 -5.58 9.68 16.50
CA LEU A 173 -6.21 10.76 15.78
C LEU A 173 -6.42 11.94 16.73
N LYS A 174 -5.80 13.06 16.41
CA LYS A 174 -5.79 14.31 17.19
C LYS A 174 -6.63 15.39 16.52
N TYR A 175 -6.94 16.44 17.27
CA TYR A 175 -7.64 17.65 16.80
C TYR A 175 -9.10 17.42 16.37
N VAL A 176 -9.74 16.34 16.78
CA VAL A 176 -11.19 16.17 16.63
C VAL A 176 -11.88 16.92 17.79
N ASN A 177 -12.73 17.89 17.47
CA ASN A 177 -13.39 18.76 18.45
C ASN A 177 -14.26 17.93 19.42
N LYS A 178 -14.24 18.26 20.72
CA LYS A 178 -14.96 17.54 21.77
C LYS A 178 -16.49 17.46 21.57
N HIS A 179 -17.07 18.39 20.82
CA HIS A 179 -18.51 18.40 20.54
C HIS A 179 -18.93 17.42 19.43
N VAL A 180 -17.95 16.84 18.73
CA VAL A 180 -18.21 15.85 17.68
C VAL A 180 -18.53 14.50 18.33
N PRO A 181 -19.66 13.86 17.96
CA PRO A 181 -19.96 12.53 18.45
C PRO A 181 -19.01 11.51 17.82
N VAL A 182 -18.23 10.82 18.67
CA VAL A 182 -17.30 9.74 18.30
C VAL A 182 -17.76 8.46 18.96
N THR A 183 -17.80 7.38 18.20
CA THR A 183 -18.16 6.04 18.70
C THR A 183 -17.09 5.02 18.33
N THR A 184 -16.93 4.00 19.15
CA THR A 184 -16.05 2.85 18.85
C THR A 184 -16.48 2.20 17.54
N ASN A 185 -15.53 1.76 16.72
CA ASN A 185 -15.68 1.22 15.36
C ASN A 185 -16.09 2.26 14.29
N ASP A 186 -16.18 3.56 14.59
CA ASP A 186 -16.32 4.57 13.53
C ASP A 186 -15.12 4.48 12.56
N GLU A 187 -15.40 4.45 11.26
CA GLU A 187 -14.37 4.39 10.22
C GLU A 187 -13.64 5.73 10.06
N ILE A 188 -12.31 5.64 9.92
CA ILE A 188 -11.44 6.78 9.66
C ILE A 188 -10.87 6.65 8.26
N ILE A 189 -10.99 7.71 7.49
CA ILE A 189 -10.55 7.81 6.11
C ILE A 189 -9.69 9.06 5.90
N THR A 190 -8.94 9.11 4.79
CA THR A 190 -8.23 10.33 4.39
C THR A 190 -9.20 11.46 4.08
N SER A 191 -8.83 12.68 4.45
CA SER A 191 -9.62 13.88 4.20
C SER A 191 -9.25 14.51 2.84
N ASN A 192 -10.06 15.47 2.40
CA ASN A 192 -9.81 16.30 1.22
C ASN A 192 -8.85 17.49 1.48
N TYR A 193 -8.38 17.67 2.73
CA TYR A 193 -7.44 18.75 3.09
C TYR A 193 -5.96 18.39 2.83
N SER A 194 -5.70 17.39 1.99
CA SER A 194 -4.36 16.97 1.65
C SER A 194 -4.22 16.82 0.14
N THR A 195 -3.17 17.38 -0.43
CA THR A 195 -2.79 17.16 -1.84
C THR A 195 -2.12 15.80 -2.08
N LEU A 196 -1.83 15.05 -1.00
CA LEU A 196 -1.05 13.80 -1.03
C LEU A 196 -1.93 12.57 -1.26
N PHE A 197 -3.14 12.59 -0.73
CA PHE A 197 -4.08 11.47 -0.78
C PHE A 197 -5.43 11.93 -1.33
N PRO A 198 -6.06 11.15 -2.22
CA PRO A 198 -7.48 11.34 -2.49
C PRO A 198 -8.31 11.10 -1.23
N GLN A 199 -9.44 11.77 -1.13
CA GLN A 199 -10.40 11.54 -0.07
C GLN A 199 -10.96 10.12 -0.11
N GLY A 200 -11.19 9.52 1.06
CA GLY A 200 -11.91 8.24 1.17
C GLY A 200 -11.00 7.01 1.23
N ILE A 201 -9.67 7.18 1.24
CA ILE A 201 -8.77 6.03 1.47
C ILE A 201 -8.88 5.61 2.92
N SER A 202 -9.05 4.31 3.15
CA SER A 202 -9.14 3.74 4.48
C SER A 202 -7.87 3.99 5.29
N VAL A 203 -8.03 4.33 6.56
CA VAL A 203 -6.92 4.49 7.52
C VAL A 203 -7.03 3.47 8.63
N GLY A 204 -8.22 3.36 9.24
CA GLY A 204 -8.47 2.48 10.35
C GLY A 204 -9.85 2.71 10.94
N LYS A 205 -10.05 2.26 12.15
CA LYS A 205 -11.28 2.45 12.93
C LYS A 205 -10.96 2.93 14.34
N VAL A 206 -11.91 3.62 14.94
CA VAL A 206 -11.83 4.05 16.34
C VAL A 206 -11.80 2.82 17.25
N TYR A 207 -10.67 2.60 17.93
CA TYR A 207 -10.54 1.57 18.96
C TYR A 207 -11.09 2.06 20.30
N SER A 208 -10.68 3.25 20.73
CA SER A 208 -11.17 3.93 21.93
C SER A 208 -11.04 5.43 21.78
N HIS A 209 -11.81 6.17 22.55
CA HIS A 209 -11.71 7.64 22.61
C HIS A 209 -11.89 8.13 24.04
N ALA A 210 -11.26 9.24 24.37
CA ALA A 210 -11.39 9.95 25.64
C ALA A 210 -11.34 11.46 25.42
N ILE A 211 -11.89 12.21 26.35
CA ILE A 211 -11.75 13.66 26.46
C ILE A 211 -11.13 13.92 27.81
N GLU A 212 -9.94 14.50 27.86
CA GLU A 212 -9.34 14.91 29.12
C GLU A 212 -10.02 16.16 29.68
N ALA A 213 -10.03 16.31 31.00
CA ALA A 213 -10.89 17.29 31.71
C ALA A 213 -10.73 18.72 31.21
N ASP A 214 -9.54 19.14 30.79
CA ASP A 214 -9.22 20.50 30.35
C ASP A 214 -8.99 20.63 28.83
N GLU A 215 -9.23 19.55 28.05
CA GLU A 215 -9.00 19.56 26.62
C GLU A 215 -10.25 19.90 25.80
N ASN A 216 -10.03 20.57 24.66
CA ASN A 216 -11.06 20.90 23.68
C ASN A 216 -11.19 19.85 22.56
N PHE A 217 -10.36 18.84 22.59
CA PHE A 217 -10.27 17.81 21.55
C PHE A 217 -10.34 16.41 22.14
N HIS A 218 -10.87 15.49 21.35
CA HIS A 218 -10.78 14.07 21.64
C HIS A 218 -9.34 13.58 21.49
N THR A 219 -8.91 12.68 22.38
CA THR A 219 -7.80 11.76 22.15
C THR A 219 -8.38 10.43 21.68
N ILE A 220 -8.18 10.10 20.41
CA ILE A 220 -8.78 8.92 19.78
C ILE A 220 -7.65 7.92 19.44
N LYS A 221 -7.73 6.71 20.01
CA LYS A 221 -6.88 5.60 19.62
C LYS A 221 -7.48 4.92 18.41
N VAL A 222 -6.70 4.77 17.35
CA VAL A 222 -7.09 4.23 16.04
C VAL A 222 -6.43 2.89 15.84
N GLU A 223 -7.20 1.85 15.54
CA GLU A 223 -6.71 0.58 15.04
C GLU A 223 -6.50 0.69 13.52
N LEU A 224 -5.26 0.58 13.07
CA LEU A 224 -4.89 0.76 11.67
C LEU A 224 -5.32 -0.45 10.82
N HIS A 225 -5.84 -0.21 9.61
CA HIS A 225 -6.20 -1.28 8.68
C HIS A 225 -4.97 -1.85 7.94
N THR A 226 -3.90 -1.09 7.83
CA THR A 226 -2.65 -1.54 7.22
C THR A 226 -1.86 -2.37 8.21
N ASN A 227 -1.59 -3.64 7.88
CA ASN A 227 -0.62 -4.46 8.62
C ASN A 227 0.79 -4.13 8.14
N PHE A 228 1.49 -3.29 8.91
CA PHE A 228 2.83 -2.85 8.56
C PHE A 228 3.87 -3.97 8.66
N SER A 229 3.67 -4.97 9.50
CA SER A 229 4.61 -6.08 9.67
C SER A 229 4.66 -7.04 8.47
N GLU A 230 3.58 -7.09 7.68
CA GLU A 230 3.44 -7.98 6.53
C GLU A 230 3.39 -7.22 5.18
N LEU A 231 3.80 -5.96 5.17
CA LEU A 231 3.71 -5.11 4.00
C LEU A 231 4.69 -5.56 2.91
N LYS A 232 4.18 -6.12 1.82
CA LYS A 232 4.96 -6.63 0.69
C LYS A 232 4.90 -5.73 -0.53
N SER A 233 3.77 -5.06 -0.73
CA SER A 233 3.51 -4.24 -1.92
C SER A 233 2.72 -2.99 -1.58
N VAL A 234 2.95 -1.93 -2.33
CA VAL A 234 2.34 -0.62 -2.14
C VAL A 234 2.00 0.04 -3.47
N TYR A 235 1.17 1.07 -3.41
CA TYR A 235 0.84 1.94 -4.52
C TYR A 235 1.24 3.37 -4.17
N VAL A 236 2.11 3.97 -4.98
CA VAL A 236 2.48 5.38 -4.86
C VAL A 236 1.48 6.22 -5.64
N ILE A 237 0.90 7.22 -5.00
CA ILE A 237 -0.12 8.09 -5.57
C ILE A 237 0.54 9.30 -6.20
N ARG A 238 0.27 9.51 -7.48
CA ARG A 238 0.65 10.71 -8.21
C ARG A 238 -0.59 11.59 -8.39
N ASN A 239 -0.63 12.73 -7.71
CA ASN A 239 -1.60 13.78 -7.97
C ASN A 239 -1.10 14.65 -9.12
N ILE A 240 -1.81 14.65 -10.25
CA ILE A 240 -1.43 15.34 -11.48
C ILE A 240 -1.58 16.86 -11.33
N LEU A 241 -2.51 17.31 -10.49
CA LEU A 241 -2.81 18.74 -10.27
C LEU A 241 -2.10 19.34 -9.05
N LYS A 242 -1.20 18.57 -8.38
CA LYS A 242 -0.54 19.00 -7.14
C LYS A 242 0.27 20.27 -7.32
N GLU A 243 1.08 20.34 -8.37
CA GLU A 243 1.97 21.48 -8.63
C GLU A 243 1.15 22.75 -8.87
N GLU A 244 0.11 22.69 -9.70
CA GLU A 244 -0.82 23.80 -9.98
C GLU A 244 -1.52 24.31 -8.69
N GLN A 245 -2.01 23.39 -7.85
CA GLN A 245 -2.66 23.74 -6.59
C GLN A 245 -1.67 24.41 -5.63
N GLN A 246 -0.45 23.89 -5.50
CA GLN A 246 0.58 24.44 -4.62
C GLN A 246 1.06 25.83 -5.07
N GLU A 247 1.20 26.08 -6.37
CA GLU A 247 1.53 27.38 -6.91
C GLU A 247 0.45 28.41 -6.59
N LEU A 248 -0.82 28.04 -6.75
CA LEU A 248 -1.95 28.93 -6.41
C LEU A 248 -2.01 29.25 -4.91
N GLU A 249 -1.81 28.24 -4.05
CA GLU A 249 -1.79 28.44 -2.59
C GLU A 249 -0.59 29.27 -2.11
N ALA A 250 0.56 29.14 -2.79
CA ALA A 250 1.76 29.93 -2.49
C ALA A 250 1.57 31.42 -2.86
N SER A 251 0.90 31.71 -3.97
CA SER A 251 0.60 33.09 -4.38
C SER A 251 -0.25 33.83 -3.34
N ASN A 252 -1.21 33.14 -2.73
CA ASN A 252 -2.07 33.71 -1.70
C ASN A 252 -1.36 33.97 -0.35
N LYS A 253 -0.21 33.29 -0.10
CA LYS A 253 0.59 33.51 1.12
C LYS A 253 1.52 34.73 1.02
N SER A 254 1.84 35.18 -0.20
CA SER A 254 2.67 36.38 -0.41
C SER A 254 1.90 37.69 -0.21
N ASP A 255 0.56 37.62 -0.14
CA ASP A 255 -0.31 38.81 0.02
C ASP A 255 -0.71 39.06 1.47
N ASN A 256 -0.21 38.28 2.45
CA ASN A 256 -0.38 38.43 3.88
C ASN A 256 0.96 38.65 4.59
#